data_d6781fe09a23c2a734f3d7b717f6e42c
#
_entry.id   d6781fe09a23c2a734f3d7b717f6e42c
#
_cell.length_a   1.000
_cell.length_b   1.000
_cell.length_c   1.000
_cell.angle_alpha   90.00
_cell.angle_beta   90.00
_cell.angle_gamma   90.00
#
_symmetry.space_group_name_H-M   'P 1'
#
loop_
_entity.id
_entity.type
_entity.pdbx_description
1 polymer ?
#
loop_
_entity_poly.entity_id
_entity_poly.type
_entity_poly.pdbx_seq_one_letter_code
_entity_poly.pdbx_strand_id
1 'polypeptide(L)'
;SMLPSNMLQRLKSFLAGDESAQEVELSPEDELAAAAVAVFVEAALLDGGFGDDERQIILQLMTERFQIPEAEAAALVDSAASDSEHANKLYSATRTIRDGFGIEERIDVMEMLWQVAYADGVLHDYEANLVRRVAGLLYVQDQDNGRARKRALENLGLDDSE
;
A
#
# COMPACT_ATOMS: atom_id res chain seq x y z
N SER A 1 11.20 22.01 0.47
CA SER A 1 11.47 20.83 1.19
C SER A 1 12.07 19.74 0.31
N MET A 2 13.00 19.03 0.86
CA MET A 2 13.72 18.00 0.14
C MET A 2 13.07 16.64 0.24
N LEU A 3 12.09 16.51 1.12
CA LEU A 3 11.50 15.22 1.42
C LEU A 3 10.78 14.59 0.25
N PRO A 4 9.96 15.33 -0.54
CA PRO A 4 9.23 14.68 -1.64
C PRO A 4 10.14 13.98 -2.62
N SER A 5 11.31 14.54 -2.88
CA SER A 5 12.24 13.93 -3.83
C SER A 5 12.76 12.58 -3.34
N ASN A 6 13.13 12.50 -2.05
CA ASN A 6 13.62 11.25 -1.48
C ASN A 6 12.53 10.20 -1.40
N MET A 7 11.31 10.62 -1.04
CA MET A 7 10.19 9.69 -0.96
C MET A 7 9.84 9.15 -2.35
N LEU A 8 9.88 10.02 -3.36
CA LEU A 8 9.62 9.61 -4.72
C LEU A 8 10.65 8.56 -5.16
N GLN A 9 11.92 8.79 -4.87
CA GLN A 9 12.97 7.84 -5.22
C GLN A 9 12.77 6.50 -4.53
N ARG A 10 12.40 6.54 -3.24
CA ARG A 10 12.20 5.29 -2.51
C ARG A 10 11.03 4.51 -3.06
N LEU A 11 9.93 5.21 -3.37
CA LEU A 11 8.76 4.55 -3.94
C LEU A 11 9.09 3.97 -5.31
N LYS A 12 9.83 4.70 -6.14
CA LYS A 12 10.29 4.18 -7.42
C LYS A 12 11.11 2.91 -7.24
N SER A 13 11.97 2.90 -6.23
CA SER A 13 12.82 1.74 -5.94
C SER A 13 11.97 0.51 -5.63
N PHE A 14 10.96 0.65 -4.77
CA PHE A 14 10.08 -0.47 -4.46
C PHE A 14 9.32 -0.95 -5.69
N LEU A 15 8.76 -0.03 -6.46
CA LEU A 15 7.92 -0.39 -7.60
C LEU A 15 8.72 -0.92 -8.77
N ALA A 16 9.99 -0.54 -8.87
CA ALA A 16 10.87 -1.06 -9.90
C ALA A 16 11.59 -2.35 -9.48
N GLY A 17 11.53 -2.69 -8.20
CA GLY A 17 12.26 -3.84 -7.69
C GLY A 17 13.75 -3.60 -7.61
N ASP A 18 14.17 -2.34 -7.55
CA ASP A 18 15.58 -1.96 -7.52
C ASP A 18 16.04 -1.79 -6.09
N GLU A 19 16.78 -2.78 -5.60
CA GLU A 19 17.26 -2.75 -4.22
C GLU A 19 18.51 -1.91 -4.04
N SER A 20 19.12 -1.45 -5.12
CA SER A 20 20.32 -0.65 -5.01
C SER A 20 20.04 0.78 -4.56
N ALA A 21 18.77 1.19 -4.54
CA ALA A 21 18.39 2.53 -4.11
C ALA A 21 18.16 2.63 -2.61
N GLN A 22 18.66 1.68 -1.83
CA GLN A 22 18.50 1.69 -0.38
C GLN A 22 19.24 2.81 0.32
N GLU A 23 20.01 3.58 -0.42
CA GLU A 23 20.80 4.65 0.16
C GLU A 23 20.00 5.92 0.42
N VAL A 24 18.74 5.97 -0.02
CA VAL A 24 17.88 7.11 0.26
C VAL A 24 17.44 7.04 1.71
N GLU A 25 17.76 8.09 2.46
CA GLU A 25 17.39 8.13 3.87
C GLU A 25 16.01 8.71 4.06
N LEU A 26 15.15 7.92 4.67
CA LEU A 26 13.80 8.35 5.04
C LEU A 26 13.60 8.09 6.52
N SER A 27 12.68 8.84 7.13
CA SER A 27 12.24 8.48 8.46
C SER A 27 11.59 7.10 8.42
N PRO A 28 11.58 6.36 9.54
CA PRO A 28 10.89 5.07 9.56
C PRO A 28 9.44 5.18 9.13
N GLU A 29 8.76 6.26 9.50
CA GLU A 29 7.37 6.45 9.14
C GLU A 29 7.20 6.59 7.64
N ASP A 30 8.08 7.34 6.98
CA ASP A 30 8.01 7.53 5.53
C ASP A 30 8.41 6.26 4.79
N GLU A 31 9.37 5.52 5.32
CA GLU A 31 9.76 4.24 4.74
C GLU A 31 8.59 3.27 4.78
N LEU A 32 7.89 3.21 5.92
CA LEU A 32 6.71 2.36 6.05
C LEU A 32 5.62 2.74 5.06
N ALA A 33 5.38 4.05 4.91
CA ALA A 33 4.34 4.51 4.00
C ALA A 33 4.69 4.18 2.55
N ALA A 34 5.96 4.34 2.16
CA ALA A 34 6.39 4.00 0.80
C ALA A 34 6.23 2.51 0.54
N ALA A 35 6.64 1.68 1.49
CA ALA A 35 6.50 0.23 1.35
C ALA A 35 5.02 -0.16 1.29
N ALA A 36 4.16 0.50 2.07
CA ALA A 36 2.73 0.21 2.06
C ALA A 36 2.11 0.52 0.70
N VAL A 37 2.48 1.64 0.10
CA VAL A 37 1.97 1.97 -1.25
C VAL A 37 2.42 0.89 -2.24
N ALA A 38 3.67 0.46 -2.16
CA ALA A 38 4.17 -0.58 -3.04
C ALA A 38 3.38 -1.87 -2.87
N VAL A 39 3.06 -2.24 -1.62
CA VAL A 39 2.27 -3.44 -1.35
C VAL A 39 0.89 -3.30 -2.00
N PHE A 40 0.24 -2.15 -1.84
CA PHE A 40 -1.08 -1.94 -2.42
C PHE A 40 -1.05 -2.10 -3.94
N VAL A 41 -0.09 -1.45 -4.58
CA VAL A 41 0.00 -1.46 -6.03
C VAL A 41 0.33 -2.86 -6.56
N GLU A 42 1.36 -3.49 -6.00
CA GLU A 42 1.80 -4.78 -6.50
C GLU A 42 0.80 -5.89 -6.22
N ALA A 43 0.15 -5.86 -5.05
CA ALA A 43 -0.86 -6.86 -4.75
C ALA A 43 -2.05 -6.73 -5.69
N ALA A 44 -2.50 -5.50 -5.95
CA ALA A 44 -3.61 -5.28 -6.87
C ALA A 44 -3.25 -5.72 -8.29
N LEU A 45 -2.05 -5.39 -8.75
CA LEU A 45 -1.62 -5.77 -10.09
C LEU A 45 -1.48 -7.28 -10.23
N LEU A 46 -1.03 -7.93 -9.17
CA LEU A 46 -0.90 -9.40 -9.19
C LEU A 46 -2.27 -10.05 -9.34
N ASP A 47 -3.32 -9.45 -8.79
CA ASP A 47 -4.67 -10.00 -8.84
C ASP A 47 -5.50 -9.44 -10.01
N GLY A 48 -4.85 -8.80 -10.99
CA GLY A 48 -5.55 -8.38 -12.20
C GLY A 48 -5.80 -6.88 -12.31
N GLY A 49 -5.32 -6.10 -11.34
CA GLY A 49 -5.45 -4.65 -11.37
C GLY A 49 -6.51 -4.14 -10.40
N PHE A 50 -6.67 -2.84 -10.38
CA PHE A 50 -7.64 -2.20 -9.51
C PHE A 50 -8.55 -1.30 -10.32
N GLY A 51 -9.75 -1.05 -9.78
CA GLY A 51 -10.71 -0.17 -10.42
C GLY A 51 -10.37 1.30 -10.24
N ASP A 52 -11.20 2.15 -10.83
CA ASP A 52 -10.94 3.60 -10.79
C ASP A 52 -11.00 4.15 -9.37
N ASP A 53 -11.90 3.63 -8.54
CA ASP A 53 -12.03 4.12 -7.17
C ASP A 53 -10.81 3.74 -6.33
N GLU A 54 -10.32 2.51 -6.47
CA GLU A 54 -9.11 2.11 -5.76
C GLU A 54 -7.90 2.90 -6.22
N ARG A 55 -7.80 3.11 -7.55
CA ARG A 55 -6.71 3.91 -8.09
C ARG A 55 -6.73 5.31 -7.53
N GLN A 56 -7.91 5.90 -7.43
CA GLN A 56 -8.06 7.26 -6.91
C GLN A 56 -7.58 7.33 -5.46
N ILE A 57 -7.92 6.35 -4.63
CA ILE A 57 -7.47 6.34 -3.24
C ILE A 57 -5.95 6.19 -3.17
N ILE A 58 -5.37 5.33 -4.00
CA ILE A 58 -3.91 5.18 -4.02
C ILE A 58 -3.24 6.49 -4.40
N LEU A 59 -3.75 7.16 -5.45
CA LEU A 59 -3.19 8.43 -5.87
C LEU A 59 -3.33 9.48 -4.77
N GLN A 60 -4.47 9.49 -4.08
CA GLN A 60 -4.69 10.42 -2.99
C GLN A 60 -3.70 10.19 -1.85
N LEU A 61 -3.46 8.93 -1.49
CA LEU A 61 -2.46 8.62 -0.47
C LEU A 61 -1.08 9.12 -0.89
N MET A 62 -0.72 8.92 -2.15
CA MET A 62 0.58 9.35 -2.64
C MET A 62 0.72 10.87 -2.61
N THR A 63 -0.33 11.58 -3.02
CA THR A 63 -0.26 13.04 -3.06
C THR A 63 -0.32 13.66 -1.68
N GLU A 64 -1.15 13.13 -0.79
CA GLU A 64 -1.32 13.70 0.54
C GLU A 64 -0.21 13.27 1.49
N ARG A 65 0.16 12.01 1.44
CA ARG A 65 1.14 11.48 2.37
C ARG A 65 2.57 11.80 1.94
N PHE A 66 2.85 11.68 0.64
CA PHE A 66 4.21 11.86 0.10
C PHE A 66 4.38 13.20 -0.59
N GLN A 67 3.30 13.96 -0.76
CA GLN A 67 3.36 15.24 -1.47
C GLN A 67 3.90 15.09 -2.88
N ILE A 68 3.63 13.94 -3.49
CA ILE A 68 4.01 13.69 -4.89
C ILE A 68 2.94 14.35 -5.77
N PRO A 69 3.35 15.15 -6.76
CA PRO A 69 2.37 15.73 -7.68
C PRO A 69 1.54 14.63 -8.37
N GLU A 70 0.27 14.92 -8.59
CA GLU A 70 -0.65 13.89 -9.07
C GLU A 70 -0.18 13.26 -10.38
N ALA A 71 0.37 14.07 -11.30
CA ALA A 71 0.84 13.54 -12.57
C ALA A 71 1.98 12.55 -12.38
N GLU A 72 2.88 12.83 -11.43
CA GLU A 72 3.98 11.91 -11.15
C GLU A 72 3.48 10.65 -10.46
N ALA A 73 2.52 10.79 -9.57
CA ALA A 73 1.94 9.63 -8.90
C ALA A 73 1.26 8.73 -9.93
N ALA A 74 0.48 9.31 -10.84
CA ALA A 74 -0.18 8.54 -11.88
C ALA A 74 0.84 7.83 -12.78
N ALA A 75 1.93 8.52 -13.12
CA ALA A 75 2.96 7.94 -13.97
C ALA A 75 3.62 6.74 -13.27
N LEU A 76 3.84 6.83 -11.95
CA LEU A 76 4.42 5.72 -11.20
C LEU A 76 3.50 4.50 -11.22
N VAL A 77 2.21 4.72 -10.99
CA VAL A 77 1.25 3.62 -10.98
C VAL A 77 1.16 2.99 -12.36
N ASP A 78 1.10 3.81 -13.40
CA ASP A 78 1.01 3.30 -14.77
C ASP A 78 2.28 2.56 -15.18
N SER A 79 3.44 3.05 -14.76
CA SER A 79 4.70 2.37 -15.01
C SER A 79 4.74 1.01 -14.34
N ALA A 80 4.29 0.95 -13.08
CA ALA A 80 4.22 -0.32 -12.37
C ALA A 80 3.29 -1.30 -13.08
N ALA A 81 2.17 -0.80 -13.61
CA ALA A 81 1.20 -1.65 -14.30
C ALA A 81 1.77 -2.25 -15.58
N SER A 82 2.72 -1.58 -16.22
CA SER A 82 3.32 -2.08 -17.45
C SER A 82 4.49 -3.03 -17.20
N ASP A 83 4.92 -3.17 -15.95
CA ASP A 83 6.01 -4.06 -15.59
C ASP A 83 5.52 -5.48 -15.33
N SER A 84 6.48 -6.36 -14.99
CA SER A 84 6.20 -7.74 -14.64
C SER A 84 6.77 -8.03 -13.26
N GLU A 85 6.73 -9.30 -12.85
CA GLU A 85 7.30 -9.79 -11.60
C GLU A 85 6.66 -9.16 -10.35
N HIS A 86 5.36 -8.95 -10.43
CA HIS A 86 4.62 -8.35 -9.31
C HIS A 86 4.72 -9.17 -8.04
N ALA A 87 4.76 -10.51 -8.16
CA ALA A 87 4.89 -11.37 -7.00
C ALA A 87 6.19 -11.11 -6.26
N ASN A 88 7.30 -10.98 -6.99
CA ASN A 88 8.60 -10.72 -6.38
C ASN A 88 8.65 -9.36 -5.72
N LYS A 89 8.07 -8.35 -6.37
CA LYS A 89 8.05 -7.00 -5.81
C LYS A 89 7.16 -6.93 -4.58
N LEU A 90 6.03 -7.61 -4.62
CA LEU A 90 5.13 -7.70 -3.46
C LEU A 90 5.85 -8.34 -2.28
N TYR A 91 6.53 -9.47 -2.54
CA TYR A 91 7.24 -10.16 -1.48
C TYR A 91 8.34 -9.28 -0.86
N SER A 92 9.08 -8.57 -1.71
CA SER A 92 10.14 -7.69 -1.23
C SER A 92 9.59 -6.55 -0.36
N ALA A 93 8.50 -5.92 -0.79
CA ALA A 93 7.89 -4.83 -0.04
C ALA A 93 7.31 -5.33 1.28
N THR A 94 6.63 -6.49 1.27
CA THR A 94 6.07 -7.04 2.51
C THR A 94 7.18 -7.43 3.47
N ARG A 95 8.30 -7.94 2.97
CA ARG A 95 9.41 -8.31 3.83
C ARG A 95 10.01 -7.08 4.51
N THR A 96 10.12 -5.98 3.78
CA THR A 96 10.60 -4.73 4.37
C THR A 96 9.72 -4.31 5.55
N ILE A 97 8.41 -4.39 5.38
CA ILE A 97 7.46 -4.03 6.44
C ILE A 97 7.57 -5.02 7.59
N ARG A 98 7.53 -6.31 7.28
CA ARG A 98 7.52 -7.35 8.29
C ARG A 98 8.78 -7.33 9.17
N ASP A 99 9.93 -7.15 8.54
CA ASP A 99 11.20 -7.23 9.25
C ASP A 99 11.63 -5.92 9.90
N GLY A 100 11.13 -4.79 9.38
CA GLY A 100 11.56 -3.48 9.85
C GLY A 100 10.60 -2.78 10.80
N PHE A 101 9.39 -3.31 11.00
CA PHE A 101 8.35 -2.59 11.75
C PHE A 101 7.60 -3.52 12.68
N GLY A 102 7.14 -2.96 13.80
CA GLY A 102 6.42 -3.73 14.79
C GLY A 102 4.97 -3.97 14.41
N ILE A 103 4.25 -4.67 15.31
CA ILE A 103 2.89 -5.10 15.01
C ILE A 103 1.94 -3.91 14.83
N GLU A 104 2.12 -2.84 15.62
CA GLU A 104 1.20 -1.71 15.49
C GLU A 104 1.34 -1.03 14.14
N GLU A 105 2.56 -0.89 13.64
CA GLU A 105 2.77 -0.32 12.31
C GLU A 105 2.23 -1.23 11.22
N ARG A 106 2.36 -2.53 11.39
CA ARG A 106 1.84 -3.47 10.42
C ARG A 106 0.31 -3.43 10.38
N ILE A 107 -0.32 -3.23 11.54
CA ILE A 107 -1.77 -3.03 11.60
C ILE A 107 -2.17 -1.76 10.88
N ASP A 108 -1.38 -0.69 11.03
CA ASP A 108 -1.65 0.56 10.29
C ASP A 108 -1.61 0.34 8.78
N VAL A 109 -0.70 -0.48 8.30
CA VAL A 109 -0.65 -0.82 6.88
C VAL A 109 -1.94 -1.53 6.46
N MET A 110 -2.42 -2.46 7.28
CA MET A 110 -3.65 -3.16 6.98
C MET A 110 -4.85 -2.19 6.96
N GLU A 111 -4.86 -1.22 7.86
CA GLU A 111 -5.91 -0.19 7.86
C GLU A 111 -5.94 0.57 6.53
N MET A 112 -4.78 0.97 6.04
CA MET A 112 -4.70 1.67 4.76
C MET A 112 -5.18 0.78 3.61
N LEU A 113 -4.82 -0.50 3.65
CA LEU A 113 -5.24 -1.43 2.61
C LEU A 113 -6.76 -1.63 2.62
N TRP A 114 -7.36 -1.72 3.81
CA TRP A 114 -8.82 -1.81 3.91
C TRP A 114 -9.48 -0.57 3.34
N GLN A 115 -8.91 0.62 3.54
CA GLN A 115 -9.47 1.83 2.98
C GLN A 115 -9.48 1.77 1.45
N VAL A 116 -8.43 1.25 0.85
CA VAL A 116 -8.39 1.06 -0.60
C VAL A 116 -9.44 0.05 -1.03
N ALA A 117 -9.54 -1.06 -0.30
CA ALA A 117 -10.49 -2.12 -0.67
C ALA A 117 -11.94 -1.65 -0.59
N TYR A 118 -12.25 -0.74 0.33
CA TYR A 118 -13.60 -0.21 0.48
C TYR A 118 -13.80 1.11 -0.28
N ALA A 119 -12.96 1.41 -1.26
CA ALA A 119 -12.97 2.72 -1.91
C ALA A 119 -14.32 3.06 -2.54
N ASP A 120 -15.03 2.07 -3.09
CA ASP A 120 -16.34 2.30 -3.70
C ASP A 120 -17.50 2.03 -2.73
N GLY A 121 -17.20 1.81 -1.45
CA GLY A 121 -18.20 1.56 -0.43
C GLY A 121 -18.62 0.11 -0.30
N VAL A 122 -18.13 -0.76 -1.15
CA VAL A 122 -18.50 -2.18 -1.16
C VAL A 122 -17.23 -3.03 -1.23
N LEU A 123 -17.17 -4.06 -0.41
CA LEU A 123 -16.05 -5.00 -0.45
C LEU A 123 -16.39 -6.16 -1.36
N HIS A 124 -15.60 -6.35 -2.40
CA HIS A 124 -15.78 -7.46 -3.33
C HIS A 124 -14.97 -8.66 -2.87
N ASP A 125 -15.38 -9.87 -3.28
CA ASP A 125 -14.74 -11.10 -2.81
C ASP A 125 -13.25 -11.14 -3.10
N TYR A 126 -12.85 -10.69 -4.30
CA TYR A 126 -11.42 -10.74 -4.64
C TYR A 126 -10.62 -9.77 -3.78
N GLU A 127 -11.22 -8.66 -3.39
CA GLU A 127 -10.55 -7.69 -2.52
C GLU A 127 -10.38 -8.25 -1.11
N ALA A 128 -11.40 -8.95 -0.62
CA ALA A 128 -11.31 -9.60 0.69
C ALA A 128 -10.18 -10.63 0.68
N ASN A 129 -10.06 -11.40 -0.39
CA ASN A 129 -9.00 -12.39 -0.52
C ASN A 129 -7.63 -11.73 -0.59
N LEU A 130 -7.54 -10.61 -1.30
CA LEU A 130 -6.29 -9.85 -1.42
C LEU A 130 -5.82 -9.36 -0.06
N VAL A 131 -6.74 -8.76 0.70
CA VAL A 131 -6.40 -8.25 2.03
C VAL A 131 -5.96 -9.38 2.94
N ARG A 132 -6.64 -10.52 2.86
CA ARG A 132 -6.30 -11.67 3.69
C ARG A 132 -4.91 -12.19 3.36
N ARG A 133 -4.55 -12.21 2.07
CA ARG A 133 -3.22 -12.64 1.64
C ARG A 133 -2.15 -11.71 2.19
N VAL A 134 -2.38 -10.40 2.09
CA VAL A 134 -1.40 -9.43 2.59
C VAL A 134 -1.25 -9.54 4.10
N ALA A 135 -2.35 -9.72 4.83
CA ALA A 135 -2.27 -9.90 6.29
C ALA A 135 -1.38 -11.09 6.64
N GLY A 136 -1.52 -12.20 5.90
CA GLY A 136 -0.66 -13.36 6.10
C GLY A 136 0.80 -13.06 5.84
N LEU A 137 1.08 -12.32 4.78
CA LEU A 137 2.46 -11.95 4.43
C LEU A 137 3.07 -11.01 5.46
N LEU A 138 2.27 -10.19 6.11
CA LEU A 138 2.75 -9.25 7.13
C LEU A 138 2.69 -9.83 8.53
N TYR A 139 2.29 -11.08 8.70
CA TYR A 139 2.14 -11.74 9.99
C TYR A 139 1.18 -10.98 10.91
N VAL A 140 0.08 -10.53 10.34
CA VAL A 140 -1.00 -9.88 11.10
C VAL A 140 -2.12 -10.90 11.30
N GLN A 141 -2.45 -11.16 12.56
CA GLN A 141 -3.45 -12.16 12.89
C GLN A 141 -4.85 -11.63 12.62
N ASP A 142 -5.80 -12.56 12.51
CA ASP A 142 -7.17 -12.21 12.14
C ASP A 142 -7.79 -11.16 13.06
N GLN A 143 -7.53 -11.26 14.37
CA GLN A 143 -8.09 -10.32 15.32
C GLN A 143 -7.57 -8.90 15.06
N ASP A 144 -6.28 -8.78 14.82
CA ASP A 144 -5.66 -7.48 14.54
C ASP A 144 -6.08 -6.94 13.19
N ASN A 145 -6.23 -7.83 12.20
CA ASN A 145 -6.74 -7.44 10.89
C ASN A 145 -8.18 -6.94 11.01
N GLY A 146 -8.99 -7.55 11.87
CA GLY A 146 -10.35 -7.07 12.14
C GLY A 146 -10.38 -5.69 12.75
N ARG A 147 -9.43 -5.39 13.67
CA ARG A 147 -9.33 -4.04 14.23
C ARG A 147 -8.99 -3.02 13.15
N ALA A 148 -8.06 -3.39 12.27
CA ALA A 148 -7.67 -2.50 11.17
C ALA A 148 -8.87 -2.22 10.26
N ARG A 149 -9.67 -3.24 9.97
CA ARG A 149 -10.87 -3.09 9.15
C ARG A 149 -11.84 -2.09 9.78
N LYS A 150 -12.09 -2.23 11.08
CA LYS A 150 -12.99 -1.32 11.78
C LYS A 150 -12.52 0.11 11.71
N ARG A 151 -11.24 0.34 11.92
CA ARG A 151 -10.68 1.70 11.83
C ARG A 151 -10.84 2.27 10.43
N ALA A 152 -10.62 1.44 9.41
CA ALA A 152 -10.76 1.90 8.03
C ALA A 152 -12.18 2.29 7.73
N LEU A 153 -13.17 1.50 8.18
CA LEU A 153 -14.56 1.81 7.96
C LEU A 153 -14.95 3.10 8.66
N GLU A 154 -14.46 3.32 9.89
CA GLU A 154 -14.73 4.56 10.61
C GLU A 154 -14.15 5.75 9.86
N ASN A 155 -12.92 5.61 9.35
CA ASN A 155 -12.27 6.70 8.61
C ASN A 155 -13.03 7.04 7.33
N LEU A 156 -13.67 6.04 6.72
CA LEU A 156 -14.44 6.25 5.50
C LEU A 156 -15.88 6.63 5.76
N GLY A 157 -16.30 6.64 7.03
CA GLY A 157 -17.68 6.94 7.36
C GLY A 157 -18.64 5.83 6.98
N LEU A 158 -18.15 4.59 6.90
CA LEU A 158 -18.97 3.45 6.52
C LEU A 158 -19.40 2.66 7.74
N ASP A 159 -20.52 1.95 7.59
CA ASP A 159 -21.09 1.15 8.66
C ASP A 159 -20.43 -0.21 8.72
N ASP A 160 -20.13 -0.67 9.95
CA ASP A 160 -19.46 -1.95 10.19
C ASP A 160 -20.47 -3.10 10.31
N SER A 161 -21.68 -2.92 9.82
CA SER A 161 -22.73 -3.92 10.00
C SER A 161 -22.66 -5.07 9.00
N GLU A 162 -21.69 -5.08 8.13
CA GLU A 162 -21.56 -6.14 7.13
C GLU A 162 -20.81 -7.35 7.66
#